data_4304bb1ac62668366e166328d322d767
#
_entry.id   4304bb1ac62668366e166328d322d767
#
_cell.length_a   1.000
_cell.length_b   1.000
_cell.length_c   1.000
_cell.angle_alpha   90.00
_cell.angle_beta   90.00
_cell.angle_gamma   90.00
#
_symmetry.space_group_name_H-M   'P 1'
#
loop_
_entity.id
_entity.type
_entity.pdbx_description
1 polymer ?
#
loop_
_entity_poly.entity_id
_entity_poly.type
_entity_poly.pdbx_seq_one_letter_code
_entity_poly.pdbx_strand_id
1 'polypeptide(L)'
;VISGKLRLKIYGEYLQLEDLLFYKAWAIGHDMIDFQGEKGVYASYCRMTRCVIDECNDPQKGERPNEGDEYWVGLRGTNNRIDHCYFANKRVGGLVLQVWLSADNHLNNHLIDHNFFGERQPYGGNGAEIIRIGHSWSSQLESRTIVEDNVFFRCSGENEIISVKSCHNVLRRNLFYESAGGLVCRHGHYNVIESNTFIGHNLRGTAGIRIINQGHTVYDNYIKDV
;
A
#
# COMPACT_ATOMS: atom_id res chain seq x y z
N VAL A 1 -12.09 19.35 -4.79
CA VAL A 1 -10.65 19.18 -4.99
C VAL A 1 -9.92 19.67 -3.74
N ILE A 2 -9.01 18.85 -3.25
CA ILE A 2 -8.13 19.12 -2.11
C ILE A 2 -6.71 19.18 -2.64
N SER A 3 -5.99 20.29 -2.38
CA SER A 3 -4.62 20.51 -2.87
C SER A 3 -3.76 21.23 -1.84
N GLY A 4 -2.45 21.24 -2.06
CA GLY A 4 -1.51 21.91 -1.17
C GLY A 4 -1.14 21.06 0.05
N LYS A 5 -0.55 21.69 1.05
CA LYS A 5 -0.01 21.02 2.25
C LYS A 5 -1.13 20.67 3.23
N LEU A 6 -1.28 19.39 3.55
CA LEU A 6 -2.35 18.93 4.44
C LEU A 6 -1.96 17.71 5.29
N ARG A 7 -2.72 17.47 6.32
CA ARG A 7 -2.84 16.20 7.03
C ARG A 7 -4.30 15.97 7.37
N LEU A 8 -4.90 14.95 6.76
CA LEU A 8 -6.27 14.53 7.07
C LEU A 8 -6.21 13.40 8.08
N LYS A 9 -6.78 13.60 9.26
CA LYS A 9 -6.88 12.60 10.31
C LYS A 9 -8.27 11.98 10.31
N ILE A 10 -8.34 10.64 10.31
CA ILE A 10 -9.56 9.84 10.38
C ILE A 10 -9.47 9.00 11.65
N TYR A 11 -10.39 9.18 12.58
CA TYR A 11 -10.45 8.42 13.82
C TYR A 11 -11.87 8.35 14.37
N GLY A 12 -12.11 7.38 15.24
CA GLY A 12 -13.46 7.01 15.65
C GLY A 12 -14.00 5.86 14.81
N GLU A 13 -15.30 5.70 14.75
CA GLU A 13 -15.93 4.52 14.15
C GLU A 13 -16.94 4.89 13.07
N TYR A 14 -17.06 4.00 12.07
CA TYR A 14 -18.10 4.05 11.02
C TYR A 14 -18.09 5.34 10.18
N LEU A 15 -16.93 5.99 10.04
CA LEU A 15 -16.78 7.15 9.16
C LEU A 15 -16.59 6.71 7.71
N GLN A 16 -17.19 7.43 6.79
CA GLN A 16 -17.02 7.22 5.36
C GLN A 16 -16.49 8.49 4.69
N LEU A 17 -15.37 8.35 3.99
CA LEU A 17 -14.81 9.34 3.07
C LEU A 17 -15.09 8.87 1.66
N GLU A 18 -15.76 9.68 0.86
CA GLU A 18 -16.08 9.30 -0.51
C GLU A 18 -16.03 10.48 -1.49
N ASP A 19 -15.78 10.15 -2.76
CA ASP A 19 -15.80 11.09 -3.89
C ASP A 19 -14.87 12.30 -3.71
N LEU A 20 -13.73 12.13 -3.03
CA LEU A 20 -12.74 13.18 -2.81
C LEU A 20 -11.63 13.12 -3.86
N LEU A 21 -11.26 14.26 -4.41
CA LEU A 21 -10.10 14.43 -5.28
C LEU A 21 -8.98 15.15 -4.52
N PHE A 22 -7.89 14.43 -4.24
CA PHE A 22 -6.61 14.97 -3.80
C PHE A 22 -5.73 15.13 -5.03
N TYR A 23 -5.42 16.35 -5.41
CA TYR A 23 -4.60 16.66 -6.59
C TYR A 23 -3.53 17.67 -6.23
N LYS A 24 -2.28 17.30 -6.46
CA LYS A 24 -1.13 18.14 -6.09
C LYS A 24 -1.18 18.56 -4.62
N ALA A 25 -1.56 17.62 -3.76
CA ALA A 25 -1.50 17.75 -2.32
C ALA A 25 -0.23 17.07 -1.78
N TRP A 26 0.19 17.40 -0.57
CA TRP A 26 1.31 16.74 0.09
C TRP A 26 1.19 16.79 1.61
N ALA A 27 1.91 15.90 2.28
CA ALA A 27 1.75 15.66 3.71
C ALA A 27 2.32 16.78 4.60
N ILE A 28 1.60 17.10 5.67
CA ILE A 28 2.19 17.70 6.87
C ILE A 28 2.70 16.57 7.76
N GLY A 29 4.00 16.41 7.81
CA GLY A 29 4.63 15.31 8.55
C GLY A 29 4.79 14.07 7.69
N HIS A 30 4.34 12.92 8.17
CA HIS A 30 4.65 11.63 7.55
C HIS A 30 3.54 11.12 6.61
N ASP A 31 2.31 11.01 7.13
CA ASP A 31 1.16 10.51 6.37
C ASP A 31 0.23 11.67 5.98
N MET A 32 -0.15 11.74 4.71
CA MET A 32 -1.07 12.77 4.20
C MET A 32 -2.51 12.50 4.66
N ILE A 33 -2.95 11.26 4.56
CA ILE A 33 -4.23 10.75 5.10
C ILE A 33 -3.89 9.71 6.16
N ASP A 34 -4.25 9.95 7.40
CA ASP A 34 -3.83 9.17 8.56
C ASP A 34 -5.05 8.65 9.33
N PHE A 35 -5.21 7.33 9.37
CA PHE A 35 -6.29 6.66 10.10
C PHE A 35 -6.02 6.62 11.62
N GLN A 36 -5.58 7.76 12.12
CA GLN A 36 -5.27 7.98 13.53
C GLN A 36 -5.56 9.42 13.93
N GLY A 37 -6.17 9.61 15.09
CA GLY A 37 -6.30 10.90 15.78
C GLY A 37 -5.06 11.24 16.59
N GLU A 38 -5.25 11.38 17.88
CA GLU A 38 -4.13 11.45 18.84
C GLU A 38 -3.53 10.06 19.06
N LYS A 39 -2.37 10.00 19.72
CA LYS A 39 -1.67 8.74 19.97
C LYS A 39 -2.59 7.73 20.67
N GLY A 40 -2.71 6.54 20.09
CA GLY A 40 -3.57 5.47 20.61
C GLY A 40 -5.06 5.60 20.27
N VAL A 41 -5.45 6.64 19.54
CA VAL A 41 -6.84 6.80 19.03
C VAL A 41 -6.86 6.48 17.55
N TYR A 42 -7.41 5.33 17.19
CA TYR A 42 -7.41 4.80 15.83
C TYR A 42 -8.80 4.81 15.20
N ALA A 43 -8.82 4.67 13.88
CA ALA A 43 -10.04 4.45 13.13
C ALA A 43 -10.50 2.99 13.24
N SER A 44 -11.81 2.75 13.34
CA SER A 44 -12.39 1.41 13.29
C SER A 44 -13.65 1.40 12.43
N TYR A 45 -13.78 0.37 11.59
CA TYR A 45 -14.92 0.25 10.67
C TYR A 45 -15.13 1.47 9.76
N CYS A 46 -14.06 2.22 9.49
CA CYS A 46 -14.09 3.38 8.61
C CYS A 46 -13.81 2.96 7.17
N ARG A 47 -14.32 3.73 6.22
CA ARG A 47 -14.17 3.45 4.79
C ARG A 47 -13.70 4.69 4.02
N MET A 48 -12.75 4.49 3.13
CA MET A 48 -12.36 5.45 2.10
C MET A 48 -12.69 4.83 0.75
N THR A 49 -13.58 5.45 -0.02
CA THR A 49 -14.07 4.89 -1.28
C THR A 49 -14.23 5.95 -2.36
N ARG A 50 -14.05 5.54 -3.63
CA ARG A 50 -14.17 6.40 -4.82
C ARG A 50 -13.38 7.71 -4.73
N CYS A 51 -12.24 7.68 -4.02
CA CYS A 51 -11.35 8.81 -3.91
C CYS A 51 -10.24 8.74 -4.96
N VAL A 52 -9.76 9.88 -5.38
CA VAL A 52 -8.62 10.04 -6.30
C VAL A 52 -7.48 10.72 -5.55
N ILE A 53 -6.30 10.11 -5.59
CA ILE A 53 -5.05 10.69 -5.09
C ILE A 53 -4.07 10.69 -6.25
N ASP A 54 -3.84 11.85 -6.84
CA ASP A 54 -3.07 12.00 -8.07
C ASP A 54 -2.07 13.15 -8.00
N GLU A 55 -0.84 12.90 -8.47
CA GLU A 55 0.28 13.86 -8.43
C GLU A 55 0.53 14.47 -7.03
N CYS A 56 0.18 13.79 -5.97
CA CYS A 56 0.38 14.26 -4.60
C CYS A 56 1.85 14.05 -4.20
N ASN A 57 2.67 15.05 -4.45
CA ASN A 57 4.11 15.02 -4.20
C ASN A 57 4.56 16.33 -3.56
N ASP A 58 5.28 16.29 -2.44
CA ASP A 58 5.85 17.47 -1.80
C ASP A 58 6.87 18.14 -2.74
N PRO A 59 6.63 19.37 -3.18
CA PRO A 59 7.52 20.06 -4.10
C PRO A 59 8.89 20.41 -3.51
N GLN A 60 9.06 20.26 -2.19
CA GLN A 60 10.34 20.49 -1.50
C GLN A 60 11.15 19.20 -1.32
N LYS A 61 10.58 18.05 -1.63
CA LYS A 61 11.26 16.76 -1.57
C LYS A 61 11.74 16.34 -2.94
N GLY A 62 12.92 15.75 -2.99
CA GLY A 62 13.47 15.21 -4.23
C GLY A 62 12.85 13.90 -4.66
N GLU A 63 13.03 13.58 -5.92
CA GLU A 63 12.54 12.35 -6.55
C GLU A 63 13.57 11.20 -6.51
N ARG A 64 14.64 11.35 -5.70
CA ARG A 64 15.74 10.37 -5.57
C ARG A 64 15.79 9.80 -4.15
N PRO A 65 16.37 8.60 -3.97
CA PRO A 65 16.56 8.01 -2.66
C PRO A 65 17.24 8.95 -1.66
N ASN A 66 16.71 8.96 -0.42
CA ASN A 66 17.17 9.78 0.69
C ASN A 66 16.90 11.30 0.59
N GLU A 67 16.11 11.74 -0.37
CA GLU A 67 15.66 13.14 -0.48
C GLU A 67 14.35 13.44 0.25
N GLY A 68 13.94 12.50 1.09
CA GLY A 68 12.77 12.61 1.98
C GLY A 68 11.59 11.75 1.55
N ASP A 69 10.95 11.15 2.54
CA ASP A 69 9.80 10.29 2.35
C ASP A 69 8.49 10.99 2.65
N GLU A 70 7.45 10.60 1.93
CA GLU A 70 6.09 11.05 2.12
C GLU A 70 5.14 9.88 1.87
N TYR A 71 4.28 9.57 2.82
CA TYR A 71 3.28 8.52 2.68
C TYR A 71 1.93 9.14 2.37
N TRP A 72 1.22 8.57 1.40
CA TRP A 72 -0.09 9.11 1.06
C TRP A 72 -1.15 8.66 2.06
N VAL A 73 -1.20 7.35 2.37
CA VAL A 73 -2.18 6.81 3.31
C VAL A 73 -1.50 5.98 4.38
N GLY A 74 -1.68 6.36 5.64
CA GLY A 74 -1.33 5.57 6.82
C GLY A 74 -2.57 4.91 7.40
N LEU A 75 -2.75 3.61 7.15
CA LEU A 75 -3.90 2.84 7.60
C LEU A 75 -3.59 2.21 8.95
N ARG A 76 -4.34 2.58 9.96
CA ARG A 76 -4.24 2.13 11.35
C ARG A 76 -5.60 1.73 11.89
N GLY A 77 -5.62 1.07 13.04
CA GLY A 77 -6.85 0.60 13.68
C GLY A 77 -7.33 -0.73 13.15
N THR A 78 -8.62 -0.94 13.11
CA THR A 78 -9.20 -2.25 12.78
C THR A 78 -10.40 -2.16 11.86
N ASN A 79 -10.58 -3.19 11.02
CA ASN A 79 -11.75 -3.36 10.15
C ASN A 79 -12.02 -2.17 9.22
N ASN A 80 -10.99 -1.41 8.85
CA ASN A 80 -11.15 -0.31 7.89
C ASN A 80 -11.04 -0.84 6.45
N ARG A 81 -11.68 -0.15 5.52
CA ARG A 81 -11.69 -0.50 4.10
C ARG A 81 -11.24 0.67 3.25
N ILE A 82 -10.42 0.36 2.23
CA ILE A 82 -10.05 1.30 1.17
C ILE A 82 -10.39 0.63 -0.15
N ASP A 83 -11.36 1.18 -0.88
CA ASP A 83 -11.85 0.56 -2.10
C ASP A 83 -12.26 1.55 -3.18
N HIS A 84 -12.24 1.07 -4.44
CA HIS A 84 -12.64 1.84 -5.62
C HIS A 84 -11.90 3.18 -5.75
N CYS A 85 -10.72 3.29 -5.19
CA CYS A 85 -9.89 4.48 -5.24
C CYS A 85 -8.88 4.41 -6.39
N TYR A 86 -8.44 5.57 -6.85
CA TYR A 86 -7.41 5.76 -7.85
C TYR A 86 -6.20 6.44 -7.23
N PHE A 87 -5.04 5.80 -7.32
CA PHE A 87 -3.76 6.30 -6.84
C PHE A 87 -2.76 6.33 -7.99
N ALA A 88 -2.22 7.47 -8.36
CA ALA A 88 -1.26 7.56 -9.46
C ALA A 88 -0.24 8.69 -9.33
N ASN A 89 0.83 8.56 -10.10
CA ASN A 89 1.82 9.62 -10.30
C ASN A 89 2.57 10.04 -9.01
N LYS A 90 2.83 9.07 -8.11
CA LYS A 90 3.73 9.32 -6.98
C LYS A 90 5.17 9.28 -7.45
N ARG A 91 5.93 10.37 -7.20
CA ARG A 91 7.33 10.52 -7.62
C ARG A 91 8.30 10.54 -6.45
N VAL A 92 7.97 11.24 -5.37
CA VAL A 92 8.81 11.32 -4.16
C VAL A 92 8.86 9.98 -3.41
N GLY A 93 9.87 9.78 -2.58
CA GLY A 93 10.01 8.61 -1.71
C GLY A 93 8.82 8.40 -0.78
N GLY A 94 8.81 7.27 -0.10
CA GLY A 94 7.71 6.85 0.76
C GLY A 94 6.61 6.10 0.00
N LEU A 95 5.67 5.55 0.70
CA LEU A 95 4.68 4.61 0.19
C LEU A 95 3.40 5.29 -0.28
N VAL A 96 2.65 4.60 -1.15
CA VAL A 96 1.28 4.98 -1.44
C VAL A 96 0.39 4.62 -0.26
N LEU A 97 0.49 3.38 0.24
CA LEU A 97 -0.31 2.90 1.37
C LEU A 97 0.54 2.09 2.35
N GLN A 98 0.53 2.49 3.60
CA GLN A 98 1.16 1.77 4.70
C GLN A 98 0.11 1.25 5.68
N VAL A 99 0.04 -0.06 5.87
CA VAL A 99 -0.66 -0.65 7.03
C VAL A 99 0.30 -0.67 8.21
N TRP A 100 0.00 0.11 9.22
CA TRP A 100 0.81 0.25 10.42
C TRP A 100 0.42 -0.78 11.47
N LEU A 101 1.43 -1.45 12.04
CA LEU A 101 1.26 -2.38 13.15
C LEU A 101 2.14 -1.97 14.35
N SER A 102 1.59 -2.16 15.53
CA SER A 102 2.28 -2.06 16.82
C SER A 102 1.62 -3.01 17.82
N ALA A 103 2.16 -3.16 19.00
CA ALA A 103 1.61 -4.04 20.03
C ALA A 103 0.16 -3.70 20.42
N ASP A 104 -0.20 -2.43 20.34
CA ASP A 104 -1.54 -1.88 20.62
C ASP A 104 -2.39 -1.64 19.36
N ASN A 105 -1.86 -1.94 18.18
CA ASN A 105 -2.49 -1.73 16.88
C ASN A 105 -2.11 -2.88 15.94
N HIS A 106 -2.67 -4.04 16.16
CA HIS A 106 -2.57 -5.21 15.30
C HIS A 106 -3.93 -5.92 15.25
N LEU A 107 -4.02 -7.10 14.63
CA LEU A 107 -5.29 -7.71 14.25
C LEU A 107 -6.16 -6.72 13.47
N ASN A 108 -5.53 -6.08 12.51
CA ASN A 108 -6.12 -4.97 11.78
C ASN A 108 -7.37 -5.38 10.98
N ASN A 109 -7.41 -6.58 10.41
CA ASN A 109 -8.51 -7.09 9.59
C ASN A 109 -8.98 -6.06 8.53
N HIS A 110 -8.05 -5.31 7.96
CA HIS A 110 -8.36 -4.33 6.92
C HIS A 110 -8.71 -5.01 5.60
N LEU A 111 -9.51 -4.33 4.78
CA LEU A 111 -9.80 -4.72 3.41
C LEU A 111 -9.34 -3.61 2.46
N ILE A 112 -8.45 -3.95 1.52
CA ILE A 112 -7.93 -3.05 0.49
C ILE A 112 -8.30 -3.70 -0.85
N ASP A 113 -9.36 -3.21 -1.49
CA ASP A 113 -9.95 -3.91 -2.63
C ASP A 113 -10.44 -2.99 -3.75
N HIS A 114 -10.47 -3.52 -4.97
CA HIS A 114 -10.98 -2.82 -6.16
C HIS A 114 -10.35 -1.44 -6.40
N ASN A 115 -9.10 -1.24 -5.99
CA ASN A 115 -8.38 0.00 -6.25
C ASN A 115 -7.53 -0.11 -7.52
N PHE A 116 -7.29 1.04 -8.13
CA PHE A 116 -6.31 1.21 -9.18
C PHE A 116 -5.09 1.93 -8.62
N PHE A 117 -3.94 1.26 -8.68
CA PHE A 117 -2.63 1.83 -8.41
C PHE A 117 -1.93 2.02 -9.76
N GLY A 118 -1.74 3.26 -10.15
CA GLY A 118 -1.18 3.62 -11.44
C GLY A 118 0.26 4.07 -11.39
N GLU A 119 0.73 4.58 -12.48
CA GLU A 119 2.14 4.78 -12.80
C GLU A 119 2.98 5.34 -11.65
N ARG A 120 3.99 4.57 -11.29
CA ARG A 120 5.07 5.01 -10.43
C ARG A 120 6.40 4.70 -11.11
N GLN A 121 7.13 5.73 -11.47
CA GLN A 121 8.43 5.60 -12.10
C GLN A 121 9.46 4.98 -11.15
N PRO A 122 10.51 4.31 -11.68
CA PRO A 122 11.58 3.79 -10.85
C PRO A 122 12.19 4.87 -9.95
N TYR A 123 12.19 4.61 -8.66
CA TYR A 123 12.75 5.53 -7.65
C TYR A 123 14.28 5.38 -7.51
N GLY A 124 14.81 4.21 -7.89
CA GLY A 124 16.25 3.94 -7.85
C GLY A 124 16.80 3.54 -6.49
N GLY A 125 15.94 3.25 -5.52
CA GLY A 125 16.30 2.83 -4.17
C GLY A 125 15.17 2.16 -3.44
N ASN A 126 15.35 1.94 -2.15
CA ASN A 126 14.37 1.33 -1.24
C ASN A 126 13.39 2.39 -0.72
N GLY A 127 12.19 1.99 -0.32
CA GLY A 127 11.18 2.90 0.26
C GLY A 127 10.21 3.49 -0.76
N ALA A 128 9.95 2.75 -1.83
CA ALA A 128 9.02 3.14 -2.88
C ALA A 128 7.98 2.06 -3.22
N GLU A 129 7.62 1.26 -2.22
CA GLU A 129 6.54 0.29 -2.34
C GLU A 129 5.19 0.98 -2.60
N ILE A 130 4.29 0.30 -3.27
CA ILE A 130 2.91 0.75 -3.39
C ILE A 130 2.17 0.46 -2.08
N ILE A 131 2.16 -0.81 -1.65
CA ILE A 131 1.55 -1.21 -0.38
C ILE A 131 2.62 -1.87 0.49
N ARG A 132 2.69 -1.46 1.75
CA ARG A 132 3.44 -2.19 2.77
C ARG A 132 2.53 -2.57 3.92
N ILE A 133 2.54 -3.85 4.31
CA ILE A 133 1.74 -4.37 5.42
C ILE A 133 2.68 -4.71 6.58
N GLY A 134 2.70 -3.86 7.57
CA GLY A 134 3.61 -3.97 8.71
C GLY A 134 4.98 -3.34 8.48
N HIS A 135 5.88 -3.63 9.38
CA HIS A 135 7.25 -3.14 9.41
C HIS A 135 8.19 -4.23 9.94
N SER A 136 9.49 -4.13 9.69
CA SER A 136 10.45 -5.17 10.13
C SER A 136 10.41 -5.43 11.64
N TRP A 137 10.19 -4.40 12.43
CA TRP A 137 10.08 -4.49 13.90
C TRP A 137 8.72 -5.03 14.40
N SER A 138 7.67 -5.03 13.57
CA SER A 138 6.35 -5.56 13.89
C SER A 138 6.04 -6.87 13.17
N SER A 139 7.04 -7.49 12.58
CA SER A 139 6.88 -8.60 11.62
C SER A 139 6.28 -9.88 12.18
N GLN A 140 6.29 -10.06 13.49
CA GLN A 140 5.68 -11.23 14.15
C GLN A 140 4.22 -10.99 14.57
N LEU A 141 3.72 -9.76 14.38
CA LEU A 141 2.32 -9.43 14.67
C LEU A 141 1.40 -9.85 13.52
N GLU A 142 0.19 -10.24 13.89
CA GLU A 142 -0.86 -10.57 12.93
C GLU A 142 -1.56 -9.29 12.46
N SER A 143 -1.57 -9.03 11.16
CA SER A 143 -2.39 -7.97 10.56
C SER A 143 -3.75 -8.48 10.12
N ARG A 144 -3.79 -9.69 9.52
CA ARG A 144 -5.00 -10.26 8.89
C ARG A 144 -5.61 -9.33 7.84
N THR A 145 -4.78 -8.49 7.21
CA THR A 145 -5.22 -7.60 6.13
C THR A 145 -5.45 -8.41 4.86
N ILE A 146 -6.54 -8.09 4.17
CA ILE A 146 -6.88 -8.66 2.86
C ILE A 146 -6.61 -7.60 1.80
N VAL A 147 -5.84 -7.97 0.78
CA VAL A 147 -5.58 -7.15 -0.41
C VAL A 147 -6.08 -7.92 -1.63
N GLU A 148 -7.19 -7.49 -2.21
CA GLU A 148 -7.84 -8.26 -3.27
C GLU A 148 -8.44 -7.40 -4.39
N ASP A 149 -8.55 -7.99 -5.58
CA ASP A 149 -9.21 -7.38 -6.73
C ASP A 149 -8.65 -5.98 -7.11
N ASN A 150 -7.38 -5.70 -6.81
CA ASN A 150 -6.72 -4.46 -7.17
C ASN A 150 -5.94 -4.58 -8.49
N VAL A 151 -5.75 -3.46 -9.16
CA VAL A 151 -4.91 -3.34 -10.34
C VAL A 151 -3.67 -2.52 -10.01
N PHE A 152 -2.49 -3.09 -10.26
CA PHE A 152 -1.18 -2.44 -10.19
C PHE A 152 -0.65 -2.27 -11.61
N PHE A 153 -0.76 -1.06 -12.16
CA PHE A 153 -0.39 -0.73 -13.53
C PHE A 153 0.87 0.12 -13.55
N ARG A 154 1.94 -0.41 -14.13
CA ARG A 154 3.26 0.27 -14.22
C ARG A 154 3.75 0.82 -12.89
N CYS A 155 3.57 0.06 -11.83
CA CYS A 155 4.05 0.36 -10.50
C CYS A 155 5.52 -0.08 -10.38
N SER A 156 6.46 0.79 -10.74
CA SER A 156 7.88 0.46 -10.87
C SER A 156 8.78 1.20 -9.87
N GLY A 157 8.23 1.66 -8.74
CA GLY A 157 8.97 2.42 -7.73
C GLY A 157 10.20 1.69 -7.21
N GLU A 158 10.02 0.43 -6.80
CA GLU A 158 11.08 -0.48 -6.38
C GLU A 158 10.69 -1.94 -6.63
N ASN A 159 11.57 -2.87 -6.23
CA ASN A 159 11.38 -4.32 -6.47
C ASN A 159 10.22 -4.94 -5.65
N GLU A 160 9.71 -4.28 -4.64
CA GLU A 160 8.60 -4.72 -3.80
C GLU A 160 7.37 -3.86 -4.06
N ILE A 161 6.52 -4.23 -5.03
CA ILE A 161 5.25 -3.52 -5.28
C ILE A 161 4.36 -3.63 -4.07
N ILE A 162 4.19 -4.88 -3.57
CA ILE A 162 3.60 -5.14 -2.25
C ILE A 162 4.66 -5.78 -1.37
N SER A 163 4.96 -5.15 -0.24
CA SER A 163 5.88 -5.66 0.77
C SER A 163 5.12 -6.12 2.00
N VAL A 164 5.02 -7.43 2.20
CA VAL A 164 4.37 -8.02 3.37
C VAL A 164 5.40 -8.21 4.48
N LYS A 165 5.19 -7.54 5.60
CA LYS A 165 6.07 -7.59 6.79
C LYS A 165 5.25 -7.84 8.06
N SER A 166 4.27 -8.74 7.98
CA SER A 166 3.41 -9.17 9.10
C SER A 166 2.79 -10.54 8.79
N CYS A 167 2.04 -11.09 9.73
CA CYS A 167 1.49 -12.43 9.65
C CYS A 167 0.01 -12.46 9.24
N HIS A 168 -0.41 -13.60 8.69
CA HIS A 168 -1.80 -13.98 8.42
C HIS A 168 -2.55 -13.04 7.46
N ASN A 169 -1.85 -12.46 6.48
CA ASN A 169 -2.49 -11.67 5.43
C ASN A 169 -2.96 -12.55 4.26
N VAL A 170 -3.93 -12.06 3.52
CA VAL A 170 -4.44 -12.68 2.29
C VAL A 170 -4.28 -11.71 1.13
N LEU A 171 -3.59 -12.15 0.07
CA LEU A 171 -3.36 -11.35 -1.13
C LEU A 171 -3.87 -12.15 -2.32
N ARG A 172 -4.99 -11.72 -2.92
CA ARG A 172 -5.66 -12.53 -3.94
C ARG A 172 -6.34 -11.73 -5.04
N ARG A 173 -6.43 -12.34 -6.21
CA ARG A 173 -7.10 -11.78 -7.39
C ARG A 173 -6.63 -10.38 -7.80
N ASN A 174 -5.38 -10.04 -7.47
CA ASN A 174 -4.78 -8.78 -7.91
C ASN A 174 -4.13 -8.96 -9.30
N LEU A 175 -4.19 -7.92 -10.10
CA LEU A 175 -3.51 -7.83 -11.38
C LEU A 175 -2.27 -6.93 -11.26
N PHE A 176 -1.09 -7.49 -11.56
CA PHE A 176 0.16 -6.75 -11.72
C PHE A 176 0.47 -6.69 -13.22
N TYR A 177 0.39 -5.50 -13.80
CA TYR A 177 0.55 -5.32 -15.24
C TYR A 177 1.69 -4.34 -15.54
N GLU A 178 2.68 -4.80 -16.28
CA GLU A 178 3.88 -4.02 -16.68
C GLU A 178 4.55 -3.30 -15.49
N SER A 179 4.61 -3.92 -14.33
CA SER A 179 5.14 -3.34 -13.10
C SER A 179 6.50 -3.95 -12.78
N ALA A 180 7.55 -3.13 -12.72
CA ALA A 180 8.90 -3.58 -12.36
C ALA A 180 8.98 -3.81 -10.84
N GLY A 181 8.94 -5.09 -10.45
CA GLY A 181 8.83 -5.56 -9.08
C GLY A 181 7.77 -6.64 -8.95
N GLY A 182 7.49 -7.08 -7.72
CA GLY A 182 6.54 -8.15 -7.46
C GLY A 182 5.90 -8.07 -6.09
N LEU A 183 5.16 -9.13 -5.74
CA LEU A 183 4.59 -9.36 -4.42
C LEU A 183 5.64 -10.09 -3.56
N VAL A 184 6.02 -9.50 -2.45
CA VAL A 184 7.10 -10.02 -1.60
C VAL A 184 6.62 -10.27 -0.18
N CYS A 185 6.64 -11.54 0.25
CA CYS A 185 6.60 -11.90 1.67
C CYS A 185 7.99 -11.65 2.26
N ARG A 186 8.22 -10.41 2.69
CA ARG A 186 9.55 -9.96 3.16
C ARG A 186 9.86 -10.43 4.58
N HIS A 187 8.84 -10.37 5.45
CA HIS A 187 8.87 -10.84 6.83
C HIS A 187 7.49 -11.41 7.20
N GLY A 188 7.37 -11.95 8.41
CA GLY A 188 6.13 -12.55 8.90
C GLY A 188 5.93 -13.98 8.38
N HIS A 189 4.79 -14.56 8.73
CA HIS A 189 4.47 -15.97 8.50
C HIS A 189 3.01 -16.14 8.10
N TYR A 190 2.66 -17.32 7.58
CA TYR A 190 1.29 -17.78 7.37
C TYR A 190 0.44 -16.85 6.49
N ASN A 191 1.06 -16.22 5.49
CA ASN A 191 0.32 -15.43 4.50
C ASN A 191 -0.21 -16.34 3.38
N VAL A 192 -1.38 -15.99 2.82
CA VAL A 192 -1.99 -16.67 1.69
C VAL A 192 -1.87 -15.80 0.45
N ILE A 193 -1.37 -16.36 -0.65
CA ILE A 193 -1.19 -15.66 -1.92
C ILE A 193 -1.84 -16.52 -3.00
N GLU A 194 -3.02 -16.11 -3.47
CA GLU A 194 -3.83 -16.94 -4.36
C GLU A 194 -4.42 -16.16 -5.53
N SER A 195 -4.53 -16.81 -6.67
CA SER A 195 -5.27 -16.31 -7.84
C SER A 195 -4.83 -14.92 -8.33
N ASN A 196 -3.59 -14.50 -8.07
CA ASN A 196 -3.07 -13.24 -8.60
C ASN A 196 -2.55 -13.45 -10.03
N THR A 197 -2.59 -12.39 -10.83
CA THR A 197 -2.10 -12.38 -12.21
C THR A 197 -0.96 -11.39 -12.36
N PHE A 198 0.17 -11.87 -12.89
CA PHE A 198 1.36 -11.07 -13.19
C PHE A 198 1.63 -11.13 -14.69
N ILE A 199 1.60 -9.99 -15.37
CA ILE A 199 1.88 -9.85 -16.80
C ILE A 199 2.98 -8.81 -16.99
N GLY A 200 4.18 -9.27 -17.36
CA GLY A 200 5.37 -8.43 -17.46
C GLY A 200 5.67 -7.92 -18.85
N HIS A 201 5.17 -8.58 -19.92
CA HIS A 201 5.50 -8.31 -21.32
C HIS A 201 7.01 -8.23 -21.58
N ASN A 202 7.82 -9.02 -20.86
CA ASN A 202 9.29 -9.00 -20.92
C ASN A 202 9.90 -7.63 -20.60
N LEU A 203 9.22 -6.77 -19.88
CA LEU A 203 9.82 -5.53 -19.41
C LEU A 203 10.85 -5.82 -18.31
N ARG A 204 11.99 -5.15 -18.38
CA ARG A 204 13.07 -5.36 -17.42
C ARG A 204 12.61 -5.03 -15.99
N GLY A 205 12.85 -5.98 -15.10
CA GLY A 205 12.57 -5.81 -13.66
C GLY A 205 11.18 -6.26 -13.22
N THR A 206 10.31 -6.67 -14.17
CA THR A 206 9.05 -7.32 -13.80
C THR A 206 9.33 -8.63 -13.07
N ALA A 207 8.51 -8.95 -12.09
CA ALA A 207 8.67 -10.15 -11.27
C ALA A 207 7.29 -10.68 -10.82
N GLY A 208 7.28 -11.91 -10.31
CA GLY A 208 6.11 -12.54 -9.73
C GLY A 208 6.10 -12.43 -8.20
N ILE A 209 6.26 -13.58 -7.53
CA ILE A 209 6.12 -13.72 -6.09
C ILE A 209 7.47 -14.12 -5.47
N ARG A 210 7.90 -13.39 -4.46
CA ARG A 210 9.08 -13.74 -3.65
C ARG A 210 8.66 -14.15 -2.25
N ILE A 211 9.06 -15.34 -1.84
CA ILE A 211 8.70 -15.92 -0.55
C ILE A 211 9.92 -15.99 0.35
N ILE A 212 9.81 -15.42 1.54
CA ILE A 212 10.79 -15.50 2.62
C ILE A 212 10.03 -15.91 3.89
N ASN A 213 10.67 -16.68 4.76
CA ASN A 213 10.10 -17.27 5.99
C ASN A 213 9.20 -18.49 5.71
N GLN A 214 8.25 -18.80 6.57
CA GLN A 214 7.58 -20.09 6.59
C GLN A 214 6.06 -20.01 6.70
N GLY A 215 5.40 -21.14 6.44
CA GLY A 215 3.96 -21.29 6.64
C GLY A 215 3.09 -20.55 5.63
N HIS A 216 3.67 -20.03 4.55
CA HIS A 216 2.90 -19.39 3.49
C HIS A 216 2.19 -20.42 2.61
N THR A 217 1.00 -20.09 2.16
CA THR A 217 0.24 -20.87 1.18
C THR A 217 0.18 -20.08 -0.12
N VAL A 218 0.68 -20.67 -1.21
CA VAL A 218 0.75 -20.00 -2.53
C VAL A 218 0.17 -20.95 -3.58
N TYR A 219 -0.91 -20.53 -4.26
CA TYR A 219 -1.56 -21.37 -5.26
C TYR A 219 -2.37 -20.56 -6.28
N ASP A 220 -2.69 -21.19 -7.40
CA ASP A 220 -3.53 -20.63 -8.49
C ASP A 220 -3.08 -19.25 -9.03
N ASN A 221 -1.81 -18.88 -8.87
CA ASN A 221 -1.31 -17.63 -9.42
C ASN A 221 -0.85 -17.82 -10.87
N TYR A 222 -1.16 -16.84 -11.73
CA TYR A 222 -0.75 -16.80 -13.12
C TYR A 222 0.40 -15.80 -13.31
N ILE A 223 1.53 -16.26 -13.83
CA ILE A 223 2.72 -15.44 -14.04
C ILE A 223 3.17 -15.61 -15.49
N LYS A 224 3.26 -14.49 -16.22
CA LYS A 224 3.61 -14.49 -17.64
C LYS A 224 4.58 -13.35 -18.00
N ASP A 225 5.62 -13.71 -18.75
CA ASP A 225 6.57 -12.77 -19.37
C ASP A 225 7.19 -11.78 -18.35
N VAL A 226 7.56 -12.27 -17.15
CA VAL A 226 8.17 -11.48 -16.06
C VAL A 226 9.68 -11.72 -15.97
#